data_7d2be481a1a7ad945f203801d637ff51
#
_entry.id   7d2be481a1a7ad945f203801d637ff51
#
_cell.length_a   1.000
_cell.length_b   1.000
_cell.length_c   1.000
_cell.angle_alpha   90.00
_cell.angle_beta   90.00
_cell.angle_gamma   90.00
#
_symmetry.space_group_name_H-M   'P 1'
#
loop_
_entity.id
_entity.type
_entity.pdbx_description
1 polymer ?
#
loop_
_entity_poly.entity_id
_entity_poly.type
_entity_poly.pdbx_seq_one_letter_code
_entity_poly.pdbx_strand_id
1 'polypeptide(L)'
;MATDTAADAGTASTNEPLYVDGQSQFDEVVAENDIVLADFYADWCGPCQMLEPTVETLAAETDAAVAKVDVDANQQLAGAYGVRGVPTLILFAGGEQVEEVVGLKGE
;
A
#
# COMPACT_ATOMS: atom_id res chain seq x y z
N MET A 1 22.31 -14.75 -8.16
CA MET A 1 22.01 -14.76 -7.79
C MET A 1 21.39 -14.50 -7.41
N ALA A 2 21.23 -14.69 -7.34
CA ALA A 2 20.62 -14.52 -6.85
C ALA A 2 20.37 -14.14 -6.26
N THR A 3 20.38 -14.14 -6.07
CA THR A 3 20.06 -13.85 -5.50
C THR A 3 19.67 -13.01 -5.34
N ASP A 4 19.78 -12.78 -5.41
CA ASP A 4 19.37 -12.05 -5.21
C ASP A 4 18.30 -11.70 -5.30
N THR A 5 17.91 -11.94 -5.50
CA THR A 5 16.87 -11.89 -5.67
C THR A 5 16.12 -11.82 -4.71
N ALA A 6 16.28 -12.43 -4.14
CA ALA A 6 15.56 -12.52 -3.16
C ALA A 6 15.56 -11.38 -2.52
N ALA A 7 16.34 -11.14 -2.41
CA ALA A 7 16.43 -10.23 -1.73
C ALA A 7 15.62 -9.27 -1.96
N ASP A 8 15.61 -9.08 -2.62
CA ASP A 8 14.96 -8.15 -2.89
C ASP A 8 13.76 -8.24 -2.71
N ALA A 9 13.45 -9.10 -2.52
CA ALA A 9 12.28 -9.27 -2.41
C ALA A 9 11.81 -8.32 -1.57
N GLY A 10 11.23 -8.21 -1.12
CA GLY A 10 10.60 -7.49 -0.41
C GLY A 10 10.95 -6.16 -0.20
N THR A 11 11.88 -5.84 -0.65
CA THR A 11 12.13 -4.71 -0.31
C THR A 11 11.87 -3.82 -1.20
N ALA A 12 12.15 -3.32 -1.34
CA ALA A 12 12.15 -2.45 -2.04
C ALA A 12 11.46 -1.93 -2.88
N SER A 13 11.44 -0.93 -3.01
CA SER A 13 10.79 -0.37 -3.90
C SER A 13 11.15 -0.72 -5.08
N THR A 14 10.28 -1.13 -5.78
CA THR A 14 10.56 -1.66 -7.02
C THR A 14 10.08 -0.76 -8.08
N ASN A 15 9.65 0.41 -7.77
CA ASN A 15 9.07 1.34 -8.72
C ASN A 15 7.70 0.90 -9.18
N GLU A 16 7.16 -0.09 -8.52
CA GLU A 16 5.81 -0.59 -8.81
C GLU A 16 5.08 -0.82 -7.51
N PRO A 17 3.76 -0.72 -7.52
CA PRO A 17 3.02 -1.06 -6.33
C PRO A 17 3.19 -2.54 -5.98
N LEU A 18 3.21 -2.83 -4.69
CA LEU A 18 3.31 -4.20 -4.20
C LEU A 18 1.92 -4.63 -3.78
N TYR A 19 1.49 -5.80 -4.24
CA TYR A 19 0.20 -6.33 -3.81
C TYR A 19 0.43 -7.19 -2.58
N VAL A 20 -0.13 -6.74 -1.47
CA VAL A 20 0.14 -7.31 -0.16
C VAL A 20 -1.01 -8.21 0.24
N ASP A 21 -0.68 -9.40 0.70
CA ASP A 21 -1.69 -10.35 1.13
C ASP A 21 -1.37 -10.78 2.56
N GLY A 22 -2.19 -10.33 3.48
CA GLY A 22 -2.08 -10.73 4.87
C GLY A 22 -1.29 -9.79 5.74
N GLN A 23 -1.54 -9.91 7.02
CA GLN A 23 -0.95 -9.03 8.01
C GLN A 23 0.57 -9.16 8.06
N SER A 24 1.05 -10.38 7.96
CA SER A 24 2.48 -10.62 8.09
C SER A 24 3.25 -9.93 6.99
N GLN A 25 2.78 -10.06 5.76
CA GLN A 25 3.44 -9.42 4.65
C GLN A 25 3.35 -7.90 4.76
N PHE A 26 2.19 -7.42 5.21
CA PHE A 26 2.00 -5.98 5.37
C PHE A 26 3.00 -5.44 6.39
N ASP A 27 3.14 -6.14 7.50
CA ASP A 27 4.07 -5.69 8.55
C ASP A 27 5.50 -5.68 8.04
N GLU A 28 5.86 -6.64 7.20
CA GLU A 28 7.21 -6.66 6.64
C GLU A 28 7.46 -5.46 5.74
N VAL A 29 6.49 -5.12 4.90
CA VAL A 29 6.66 -3.99 4.00
C VAL A 29 6.83 -2.71 4.80
N VAL A 30 6.00 -2.54 5.83
CA VAL A 30 6.08 -1.33 6.66
C VAL A 30 7.40 -1.27 7.41
N ALA A 31 7.90 -2.42 7.88
CA ALA A 31 9.13 -2.43 8.65
C ALA A 31 10.36 -2.21 7.78
N GLU A 32 10.29 -2.60 6.52
CA GLU A 32 11.49 -2.59 5.69
C GLU A 32 11.62 -1.38 4.82
N ASN A 33 10.68 -0.46 4.87
CA ASN A 33 10.74 0.73 4.03
C ASN A 33 10.51 1.96 4.89
N ASP A 34 11.28 2.99 4.62
CA ASP A 34 11.14 4.22 5.41
C ASP A 34 9.80 4.89 5.21
N ILE A 35 9.30 4.88 3.99
CA ILE A 35 8.02 5.50 3.66
C ILE A 35 7.18 4.48 2.93
N VAL A 36 5.98 4.26 3.44
CA VAL A 36 5.05 3.32 2.81
C VAL A 36 3.71 4.00 2.65
N LEU A 37 3.17 3.94 1.45
CA LEU A 37 1.81 4.37 1.20
C LEU A 37 0.96 3.13 1.04
N ALA A 38 0.06 2.89 1.98
CA ALA A 38 -0.83 1.75 1.92
C ALA A 38 -2.12 2.19 1.24
N ASP A 39 -2.49 1.49 0.18
CA ASP A 39 -3.67 1.80 -0.60
C ASP A 39 -4.66 0.66 -0.41
N PHE A 40 -5.66 0.89 0.44
CA PHE A 40 -6.70 -0.10 0.69
C PHE A 40 -7.80 0.12 -0.35
N TYR A 41 -8.05 -0.88 -1.16
CA TYR A 41 -8.92 -0.75 -2.31
C TYR A 41 -9.82 -1.97 -2.45
N ALA A 42 -10.74 -1.91 -3.40
CA ALA A 42 -11.54 -3.07 -3.77
C ALA A 42 -11.70 -3.06 -5.28
N ASP A 43 -11.87 -4.24 -5.86
CA ASP A 43 -11.98 -4.34 -7.31
C ASP A 43 -13.23 -3.63 -7.85
N TRP A 44 -14.30 -3.61 -7.05
CA TRP A 44 -15.56 -3.00 -7.50
C TRP A 44 -15.60 -1.49 -7.28
N CYS A 45 -14.55 -0.93 -6.80
CA CYS A 45 -14.55 0.46 -6.36
C CYS A 45 -14.10 1.36 -7.51
N GLY A 46 -15.02 2.13 -8.07
CA GLY A 46 -14.70 3.05 -9.15
C GLY A 46 -13.66 4.09 -8.79
N PRO A 47 -13.81 4.78 -7.66
CA PRO A 47 -12.80 5.76 -7.26
C PRO A 47 -11.42 5.14 -7.05
N CYS A 48 -11.37 3.88 -6.59
CA CYS A 48 -10.08 3.21 -6.47
C CYS A 48 -9.42 3.05 -7.82
N GLN A 49 -10.21 2.72 -8.83
CA GLN A 49 -9.67 2.56 -10.18
C GLN A 49 -9.18 3.87 -10.73
N MET A 50 -9.87 4.96 -10.44
CA MET A 50 -9.44 6.27 -10.89
C MET A 50 -8.14 6.69 -10.25
N LEU A 51 -7.84 6.16 -9.07
CA LEU A 51 -6.63 6.49 -8.36
C LEU A 51 -5.43 5.69 -8.84
N GLU A 52 -5.65 4.60 -9.55
CA GLU A 52 -4.57 3.71 -9.96
C GLU A 52 -3.41 4.42 -10.66
N PRO A 53 -3.66 5.27 -11.66
CA PRO A 53 -2.52 5.91 -12.32
C PRO A 53 -1.70 6.76 -11.36
N THR A 54 -2.36 7.43 -10.42
CA THR A 54 -1.65 8.25 -9.46
C THR A 54 -0.79 7.40 -8.54
N VAL A 55 -1.34 6.27 -8.10
CA VAL A 55 -0.61 5.39 -7.22
C VAL A 55 0.59 4.79 -7.95
N GLU A 56 0.42 4.44 -9.22
CA GLU A 56 1.52 3.91 -10.00
C GLU A 56 2.61 4.95 -10.20
N THR A 57 2.21 6.18 -10.43
CA THR A 57 3.17 7.27 -10.60
C THR A 57 3.96 7.49 -9.31
N LEU A 58 3.28 7.43 -8.17
CA LEU A 58 3.97 7.61 -6.90
C LEU A 58 4.99 6.50 -6.69
N ALA A 59 4.63 5.27 -7.03
CA ALA A 59 5.56 4.16 -6.88
C ALA A 59 6.77 4.33 -7.81
N ALA A 60 6.53 4.83 -9.02
CA ALA A 60 7.59 4.93 -10.00
C ALA A 60 8.51 6.11 -9.75
N GLU A 61 7.96 7.19 -9.21
CA GLU A 61 8.70 8.44 -9.18
C GLU A 61 9.14 8.87 -7.79
N THR A 62 8.84 8.09 -6.77
CA THR A 62 9.30 8.43 -5.43
C THR A 62 9.97 7.22 -4.82
N ASP A 63 10.59 7.42 -3.66
CA ASP A 63 11.21 6.33 -2.94
C ASP A 63 10.23 5.58 -2.05
N ALA A 64 8.98 6.02 -2.01
CA ALA A 64 8.00 5.36 -1.16
C ALA A 64 7.65 4.00 -1.73
N ALA A 65 7.46 3.04 -0.85
CA ALA A 65 6.90 1.76 -1.24
C ALA A 65 5.39 1.90 -1.22
N VAL A 66 4.73 1.48 -2.28
CA VAL A 66 3.28 1.52 -2.34
C VAL A 66 2.76 0.11 -2.10
N ALA A 67 1.99 -0.06 -1.05
CA ALA A 67 1.43 -1.37 -0.70
C ALA A 67 -0.06 -1.35 -0.98
N LYS A 68 -0.50 -2.17 -1.92
CA LYS A 68 -1.91 -2.25 -2.27
C LYS A 68 -2.55 -3.41 -1.54
N VAL A 69 -3.65 -3.14 -0.86
CA VAL A 69 -4.33 -4.13 -0.04
C VAL A 69 -5.78 -4.22 -0.49
N ASP A 70 -6.17 -5.37 -1.01
CA ASP A 70 -7.55 -5.62 -1.41
C ASP A 70 -8.34 -5.91 -0.14
N VAL A 71 -9.29 -5.05 0.21
CA VAL A 71 -9.99 -5.18 1.48
C VAL A 71 -10.89 -6.41 1.51
N ASP A 72 -11.39 -6.86 0.36
CA ASP A 72 -12.23 -8.04 0.35
C ASP A 72 -11.44 -9.30 0.64
N ALA A 73 -10.21 -9.33 0.20
CA ALA A 73 -9.34 -10.48 0.46
C ALA A 73 -8.62 -10.36 1.79
N ASN A 74 -8.58 -9.18 2.38
CA ASN A 74 -7.81 -8.93 3.60
C ASN A 74 -8.64 -8.22 4.63
N GLN A 75 -9.79 -8.80 4.98
CA GLN A 75 -10.73 -8.12 5.86
C GLN A 75 -10.19 -7.89 7.25
N GLN A 76 -9.42 -8.83 7.77
CA GLN A 76 -8.85 -8.64 9.10
C GLN A 76 -7.83 -7.53 9.11
N LEU A 77 -7.01 -7.47 8.09
CA LEU A 77 -6.00 -6.44 8.00
C LEU A 77 -6.66 -5.07 7.88
N ALA A 78 -7.66 -4.96 7.01
CA ALA A 78 -8.38 -3.70 6.86
C ALA A 78 -9.03 -3.29 8.18
N GLY A 79 -9.61 -4.25 8.89
CA GLY A 79 -10.23 -3.96 10.17
C GLY A 79 -9.23 -3.53 11.22
N ALA A 80 -8.03 -4.08 11.18
CA ALA A 80 -7.01 -3.73 12.16
C ALA A 80 -6.61 -2.26 12.05
N TYR A 81 -6.72 -1.69 10.85
CA TYR A 81 -6.39 -0.28 10.66
C TYR A 81 -7.62 0.60 10.59
N GLY A 82 -8.78 0.05 10.91
CA GLY A 82 -10.01 0.86 10.97
C GLY A 82 -10.52 1.28 9.61
N VAL A 83 -10.17 0.55 8.57
CA VAL A 83 -10.61 0.90 7.22
C VAL A 83 -12.06 0.53 7.06
N ARG A 84 -12.92 1.51 6.78
CA ARG A 84 -14.34 1.28 6.64
C ARG A 84 -14.86 1.58 5.27
N GLY A 85 -14.09 2.20 4.44
CA GLY A 85 -14.50 2.52 3.08
C GLY A 85 -13.29 2.54 2.21
N VAL A 86 -13.50 2.54 0.91
CA VAL A 86 -12.42 2.54 -0.04
C VAL A 86 -12.62 3.65 -1.06
N PRO A 87 -11.53 4.22 -1.53
CA PRO A 87 -10.16 3.92 -1.13
C PRO A 87 -9.82 4.56 0.21
N THR A 88 -8.94 3.94 0.95
CA THR A 88 -8.34 4.56 2.13
C THR A 88 -6.83 4.48 1.94
N LEU A 89 -6.19 5.61 2.06
CA LEU A 89 -4.73 5.68 1.91
C LEU A 89 -4.14 6.01 3.27
N ILE A 90 -3.19 5.20 3.69
CA ILE A 90 -2.52 5.43 4.96
C ILE A 90 -1.03 5.55 4.69
N LEU A 91 -0.43 6.62 5.18
CA LEU A 91 0.99 6.86 4.99
C LEU A 91 1.73 6.49 6.26
N PHE A 92 2.78 5.69 6.10
CA PHE A 92 3.64 5.29 7.21
C PHE A 92 5.02 5.89 7.00
N ALA A 93 5.62 6.38 8.05
CA ALA A 93 6.98 6.86 8.02
C ALA A 93 7.70 6.29 9.22
N GLY A 94 8.80 5.60 8.97
CA GLY A 94 9.54 4.98 10.05
C GLY A 94 8.75 3.94 10.81
N GLY A 95 7.79 3.32 10.15
CA GLY A 95 6.96 2.30 10.77
C GLY A 95 5.74 2.84 11.48
N GLU A 96 5.55 4.16 11.49
CA GLU A 96 4.42 4.75 12.19
C GLU A 96 3.44 5.37 11.24
N GLN A 97 2.17 5.23 11.54
CA GLN A 97 1.13 5.83 10.73
C GLN A 97 1.13 7.33 10.97
N VAL A 98 1.32 8.11 9.92
CA VAL A 98 1.41 9.56 10.06
C VAL A 98 0.30 10.31 9.36
N GLU A 99 -0.43 9.66 8.44
CA GLU A 99 -1.48 10.35 7.71
C GLU A 99 -2.49 9.36 7.20
N GLU A 100 -3.75 9.77 7.09
CA GLU A 100 -4.78 8.92 6.55
C GLU A 100 -5.74 9.77 5.71
N VAL A 101 -6.06 9.29 4.52
CA VAL A 101 -7.02 9.96 3.64
C VAL A 101 -8.04 8.95 3.22
N VAL A 102 -9.31 9.28 3.38
CA VAL A 102 -10.42 8.39 3.06
C VAL A 102 -11.17 8.93 1.87
N GLY A 103 -11.34 8.10 0.86
CA GLY A 103 -12.05 8.50 -0.35
C GLY A 103 -11.20 9.40 -1.22
N LEU A 104 -11.78 9.83 -2.33
CA LEU A 104 -11.13 10.80 -3.16
C LEU A 104 -11.55 12.17 -2.69
N LYS A 105 -10.57 12.99 -2.39
CA LYS A 105 -10.89 14.29 -1.93
C LYS A 105 -10.76 15.21 -3.08
N GLY A 106 -11.67 15.19 -3.92
CA GLY A 106 -11.55 15.94 -5.12
C GLY A 106 -11.66 17.41 -4.96
N GLU A 107 -12.00 17.86 -3.84
CA GLU A 107 -12.13 19.28 -3.75
C GLU A 107 -10.93 19.91 -3.19
#